data_fb06cd1149e013806171b6561997e664
#
_entry.id   fb06cd1149e013806171b6561997e664
#
_cell.length_a   1.000
_cell.length_b   1.000
_cell.length_c   1.000
_cell.angle_alpha   90.00
_cell.angle_beta   90.00
_cell.angle_gamma   90.00
#
_symmetry.space_group_name_H-M   'P 1'
#
loop_
_entity.id
_entity.type
_entity.pdbx_description
1 polymer ?
#
loop_
_entity_poly.entity_id
_entity_poly.type
_entity_poly.pdbx_seq_one_letter_code
_entity_poly.pdbx_strand_id
1 'polypeptide(L)'
;MQKRRVVILGSTGSIGTSALKVARDIPDRMEIVGLAAGTSVEALARQAREFNVRSVCIFDSSAADELARALPGAQVETGEEGLCRLAQLPEADMVLISIVGTAGLKPALAAIEAGKDLAIASKEILVMAGQIVMEKARRAGVQVLPVDSEHNAIFQCLNGNHGGPEAVSRLILTASGGPFRTWNREDLEHVTLEQALKHPTWSMGRKITIDSATLFNKGLEMIEARWLFDVPMEKVDVIVHPQSIVHSMVEYRDGTVLAQMSSSDMCFPIQYAVTWPDRVPNSLKQLNFAEIGRLVFEAPRTDVFPALNLARRAGAGNSTLAAVYNAANEAAVNAFIHGQI
;
A
#
# COMPACT_ATOMS: atom_id res chain seq x y z
N MET A 1 -18.88 -18.50 6.16
CA MET A 1 -17.54 -17.90 6.19
C MET A 1 -17.44 -16.95 7.36
N GLN A 2 -16.32 -16.96 8.08
CA GLN A 2 -16.17 -16.19 9.32
C GLN A 2 -15.92 -14.70 8.98
N LYS A 3 -16.55 -13.80 9.74
CA LYS A 3 -16.33 -12.36 9.69
C LYS A 3 -14.91 -12.05 10.19
N ARG A 4 -14.11 -11.32 9.43
CA ARG A 4 -12.73 -10.98 9.79
C ARG A 4 -12.68 -9.72 10.65
N ARG A 5 -12.05 -9.81 11.81
CA ARG A 5 -11.89 -8.73 12.77
C ARG A 5 -10.58 -8.00 12.51
N VAL A 6 -10.69 -6.72 12.16
CA VAL A 6 -9.58 -5.93 11.61
C VAL A 6 -9.24 -4.76 12.53
N VAL A 7 -7.95 -4.61 12.82
CA VAL A 7 -7.37 -3.39 13.37
C VAL A 7 -6.87 -2.53 12.21
N ILE A 8 -7.18 -1.23 12.20
CA ILE A 8 -6.69 -0.30 11.18
C ILE A 8 -5.72 0.70 11.82
N LEU A 9 -4.45 0.58 11.48
CA LEU A 9 -3.41 1.54 11.86
C LEU A 9 -3.29 2.62 10.77
N GLY A 10 -3.70 3.85 11.09
CA GLY A 10 -3.80 4.97 10.15
C GLY A 10 -5.22 5.15 9.59
N SER A 11 -6.26 4.97 10.41
CA SER A 11 -7.68 4.96 10.02
C SER A 11 -8.17 6.29 9.42
N THR A 12 -7.55 7.41 9.75
CA THR A 12 -7.92 8.75 9.27
C THR A 12 -7.25 9.14 7.96
N GLY A 13 -6.29 8.34 7.49
CA GLY A 13 -5.64 8.51 6.19
C GLY A 13 -6.50 8.03 5.00
N SER A 14 -6.00 8.22 3.78
CA SER A 14 -6.70 7.82 2.55
C SER A 14 -7.05 6.33 2.51
N ILE A 15 -6.09 5.47 2.80
CA ILE A 15 -6.30 4.01 2.83
C ILE A 15 -7.22 3.61 4.00
N GLY A 16 -7.00 4.17 5.19
CA GLY A 16 -7.85 3.90 6.35
C GLY A 16 -9.31 4.27 6.12
N THR A 17 -9.58 5.44 5.52
CA THR A 17 -10.95 5.85 5.17
C THR A 17 -11.56 4.96 4.09
N SER A 18 -10.77 4.48 3.12
CA SER A 18 -11.22 3.49 2.15
C SER A 18 -11.53 2.14 2.80
N ALA A 19 -10.73 1.71 3.78
CA ALA A 19 -11.00 0.49 4.54
C ALA A 19 -12.31 0.58 5.35
N LEU A 20 -12.60 1.74 5.92
CA LEU A 20 -13.88 1.98 6.59
C LEU A 20 -15.06 1.99 5.62
N LYS A 21 -14.88 2.46 4.37
CA LYS A 21 -15.92 2.31 3.31
C LYS A 21 -16.17 0.84 2.99
N VAL A 22 -15.11 0.05 2.87
CA VAL A 22 -15.23 -1.40 2.67
C VAL A 22 -15.98 -2.05 3.83
N ALA A 23 -15.66 -1.71 5.08
CA ALA A 23 -16.36 -2.27 6.25
C ALA A 23 -17.86 -1.93 6.28
N ARG A 24 -18.26 -0.75 5.77
CA ARG A 24 -19.68 -0.39 5.60
C ARG A 24 -20.37 -1.19 4.49
N ASP A 25 -19.65 -1.48 3.42
CA ASP A 25 -20.19 -2.17 2.24
C ASP A 25 -20.34 -3.68 2.47
N ILE A 26 -19.45 -4.28 3.26
CA ILE A 26 -19.45 -5.72 3.57
C ILE A 26 -19.48 -6.02 5.10
N PRO A 27 -20.48 -5.52 5.85
CA PRO A 27 -20.50 -5.59 7.33
C PRO A 27 -20.56 -7.03 7.87
N ASP A 28 -21.02 -7.97 7.06
CA ASP A 28 -21.07 -9.41 7.42
C ASP A 28 -19.70 -10.10 7.23
N ARG A 29 -18.74 -9.45 6.60
CA ARG A 29 -17.43 -10.02 6.29
C ARG A 29 -16.27 -9.29 6.99
N MET A 30 -16.45 -8.03 7.36
CA MET A 30 -15.43 -7.20 8.01
C MET A 30 -15.99 -6.51 9.25
N GLU A 31 -15.28 -6.63 10.36
CA GLU A 31 -15.55 -5.94 11.62
C GLU A 31 -14.32 -5.16 12.05
N ILE A 32 -14.53 -3.91 12.46
CA ILE A 32 -13.45 -3.08 12.99
C ILE A 32 -13.39 -3.25 14.50
N VAL A 33 -12.25 -3.71 15.01
CA VAL A 33 -12.03 -3.93 16.45
C VAL A 33 -11.00 -2.99 17.06
N GLY A 34 -10.20 -2.31 16.24
CA GLY A 34 -9.22 -1.32 16.70
C GLY A 34 -8.95 -0.26 15.64
N LEU A 35 -8.76 0.97 16.08
CA LEU A 35 -8.48 2.12 15.21
C LEU A 35 -7.30 2.95 15.75
N ALA A 36 -6.40 3.36 14.86
CA ALA A 36 -5.33 4.28 15.22
C ALA A 36 -5.23 5.46 14.26
N ALA A 37 -4.88 6.63 14.81
CA ALA A 37 -4.60 7.86 14.05
C ALA A 37 -3.33 8.55 14.55
N GLY A 38 -2.77 9.49 13.76
CA GLY A 38 -1.63 10.31 14.16
C GLY A 38 -2.03 11.36 15.22
N THR A 39 -2.70 12.42 14.78
CA THR A 39 -3.08 13.59 15.59
C THR A 39 -4.57 13.93 15.54
N SER A 40 -5.35 13.27 14.66
CA SER A 40 -6.73 13.63 14.33
C SER A 40 -7.73 13.07 15.35
N VAL A 41 -7.85 13.67 16.53
CA VAL A 41 -8.74 13.23 17.62
C VAL A 41 -10.21 13.15 17.17
N GLU A 42 -10.74 14.25 16.61
CA GLU A 42 -12.15 14.33 16.23
C GLU A 42 -12.53 13.26 15.18
N ALA A 43 -11.67 13.08 14.17
CA ALA A 43 -11.91 12.06 13.13
C ALA A 43 -11.86 10.65 13.71
N LEU A 44 -10.88 10.34 14.55
CA LEU A 44 -10.74 9.04 15.21
C LEU A 44 -11.93 8.74 16.12
N ALA A 45 -12.35 9.73 16.94
CA ALA A 45 -13.49 9.59 17.83
C ALA A 45 -14.80 9.35 17.07
N ARG A 46 -15.01 10.05 15.95
CA ARG A 46 -16.18 9.83 15.08
C ARG A 46 -16.18 8.42 14.50
N GLN A 47 -15.03 7.95 13.98
CA GLN A 47 -14.88 6.60 13.44
C GLN A 47 -15.11 5.53 14.51
N ALA A 48 -14.55 5.72 15.71
CA ALA A 48 -14.72 4.77 16.82
C ALA A 48 -16.18 4.64 17.26
N ARG A 49 -16.92 5.76 17.32
CA ARG A 49 -18.36 5.72 17.62
C ARG A 49 -19.16 5.01 16.52
N GLU A 50 -18.87 5.32 15.26
CA GLU A 50 -19.57 4.76 14.12
C GLU A 50 -19.47 3.23 14.07
N PHE A 51 -18.26 2.69 14.29
CA PHE A 51 -18.00 1.25 14.26
C PHE A 51 -18.05 0.57 15.62
N ASN A 52 -18.46 1.31 16.68
CA ASN A 52 -18.53 0.81 18.07
C ASN A 52 -17.19 0.23 18.57
N VAL A 53 -16.08 0.85 18.17
CA VAL A 53 -14.73 0.43 18.55
C VAL A 53 -14.37 1.02 19.91
N ARG A 54 -13.85 0.16 20.80
CA ARG A 54 -13.41 0.56 22.16
C ARG A 54 -11.89 0.63 22.31
N SER A 55 -11.15 0.00 21.44
CA SER A 55 -9.67 -0.02 21.47
C SER A 55 -9.14 0.97 20.44
N VAL A 56 -8.57 2.08 20.89
CA VAL A 56 -8.09 3.15 20.02
C VAL A 56 -6.67 3.58 20.39
N CYS A 57 -5.89 4.03 19.40
CA CYS A 57 -4.57 4.60 19.62
C CYS A 57 -4.43 5.96 18.93
N ILE A 58 -3.97 6.97 19.66
CA ILE A 58 -3.53 8.25 19.09
C ILE A 58 -2.01 8.32 19.20
N PHE A 59 -1.31 8.53 18.06
CA PHE A 59 0.17 8.53 18.09
C PHE A 59 0.73 9.71 18.87
N ASP A 60 0.11 10.88 18.73
CA ASP A 60 0.45 12.06 19.53
C ASP A 60 -0.07 11.89 20.96
N SER A 61 0.82 11.62 21.90
CA SER A 61 0.49 11.44 23.31
C SER A 61 -0.13 12.69 23.96
N SER A 62 0.15 13.89 23.44
CA SER A 62 -0.45 15.12 23.96
C SER A 62 -1.95 15.22 23.74
N ALA A 63 -2.48 14.46 22.77
CA ALA A 63 -3.90 14.40 22.42
C ALA A 63 -4.69 13.30 23.18
N ALA A 64 -4.02 12.53 24.04
CA ALA A 64 -4.62 11.36 24.71
C ALA A 64 -5.81 11.73 25.60
N ASP A 65 -5.67 12.77 26.44
CA ASP A 65 -6.72 13.22 27.35
C ASP A 65 -7.95 13.77 26.61
N GLU A 66 -7.73 14.42 25.46
CA GLU A 66 -8.82 14.90 24.62
C GLU A 66 -9.59 13.72 24.02
N LEU A 67 -8.87 12.71 23.49
CA LEU A 67 -9.49 11.50 22.95
C LEU A 67 -10.25 10.70 24.01
N ALA A 68 -9.70 10.57 25.22
CA ALA A 68 -10.36 9.87 26.33
C ALA A 68 -11.67 10.57 26.74
N ARG A 69 -11.68 11.91 26.77
CA ARG A 69 -12.91 12.68 26.99
C ARG A 69 -13.93 12.52 25.86
N ALA A 70 -13.43 12.45 24.61
CA ALA A 70 -14.30 12.25 23.45
C ALA A 70 -14.89 10.84 23.37
N LEU A 71 -14.25 9.83 23.97
CA LEU A 71 -14.64 8.41 23.94
C LEU A 71 -14.69 7.82 25.34
N PRO A 72 -15.69 8.19 26.18
CA PRO A 72 -15.81 7.64 27.53
C PRO A 72 -15.94 6.11 27.50
N GLY A 73 -15.07 5.43 28.27
CA GLY A 73 -15.06 3.96 28.36
C GLY A 73 -14.28 3.25 27.24
N ALA A 74 -13.63 3.99 26.33
CA ALA A 74 -12.67 3.40 25.40
C ALA A 74 -11.29 3.22 26.08
N GLN A 75 -10.58 2.18 25.64
CA GLN A 75 -9.17 1.99 25.97
C GLN A 75 -8.34 2.84 24.99
N VAL A 76 -7.71 3.89 25.52
CA VAL A 76 -6.92 4.83 24.75
C VAL A 76 -5.44 4.52 24.94
N GLU A 77 -4.78 4.14 23.87
CA GLU A 77 -3.34 3.90 23.79
C GLU A 77 -2.63 5.07 23.08
N THR A 78 -1.32 5.23 23.31
CA THR A 78 -0.54 6.31 22.69
C THR A 78 0.82 5.86 22.17
N GLY A 79 1.33 6.62 21.21
CA GLY A 79 2.68 6.45 20.67
C GLY A 79 2.93 5.12 19.99
N GLU A 80 4.20 4.81 19.74
CA GLU A 80 4.61 3.58 19.06
C GLU A 80 4.24 2.32 19.85
N GLU A 81 4.43 2.34 21.16
CA GLU A 81 4.07 1.19 22.02
C GLU A 81 2.57 0.95 22.00
N GLY A 82 1.76 2.02 21.99
CA GLY A 82 0.30 1.92 21.85
C GLY A 82 -0.12 1.30 20.52
N LEU A 83 0.54 1.66 19.42
CA LEU A 83 0.32 1.03 18.12
C LEU A 83 0.65 -0.48 18.16
N CYS A 84 1.75 -0.86 18.83
CA CYS A 84 2.12 -2.27 18.98
C CYS A 84 1.09 -3.03 19.83
N ARG A 85 0.62 -2.46 20.97
CA ARG A 85 -0.43 -3.09 21.77
C ARG A 85 -1.73 -3.26 20.99
N LEU A 86 -2.12 -2.23 20.24
CA LEU A 86 -3.32 -2.30 19.38
C LEU A 86 -3.18 -3.38 18.28
N ALA A 87 -2.00 -3.53 17.70
CA ALA A 87 -1.71 -4.54 16.69
C ALA A 87 -1.77 -5.98 17.25
N GLN A 88 -1.63 -6.13 18.57
CA GLN A 88 -1.66 -7.42 19.28
C GLN A 88 -3.01 -7.76 19.92
N LEU A 89 -4.07 -6.98 19.67
CA LEU A 89 -5.39 -7.23 20.26
C LEU A 89 -5.82 -8.70 20.10
N PRO A 90 -6.17 -9.38 21.21
CA PRO A 90 -6.52 -10.81 21.16
C PRO A 90 -7.65 -11.13 20.20
N GLU A 91 -8.66 -10.26 20.14
CA GLU A 91 -9.83 -10.40 19.27
C GLU A 91 -9.55 -10.12 17.79
N ALA A 92 -8.44 -9.50 17.43
CA ALA A 92 -8.12 -9.22 16.04
C ALA A 92 -7.66 -10.48 15.29
N ASP A 93 -8.08 -10.61 14.04
CA ASP A 93 -7.62 -11.63 13.10
C ASP A 93 -6.57 -11.04 12.14
N MET A 94 -6.67 -9.75 11.85
CA MET A 94 -5.83 -9.05 10.88
C MET A 94 -5.51 -7.62 11.32
N VAL A 95 -4.33 -7.15 10.95
CA VAL A 95 -3.92 -5.74 11.11
C VAL A 95 -3.69 -5.11 9.73
N LEU A 96 -4.48 -4.10 9.39
CA LEU A 96 -4.27 -3.27 8.21
C LEU A 96 -3.35 -2.11 8.58
N ILE A 97 -2.18 -2.05 7.91
CA ILE A 97 -1.16 -1.05 8.18
C ILE A 97 -1.14 -0.03 7.04
N SER A 98 -1.61 1.18 7.34
CA SER A 98 -1.69 2.31 6.42
C SER A 98 -1.04 3.59 6.97
N ILE A 99 -0.07 3.41 7.87
CA ILE A 99 0.75 4.50 8.40
C ILE A 99 1.81 4.86 7.36
N VAL A 100 1.92 6.13 7.02
CA VAL A 100 2.89 6.62 6.03
C VAL A 100 4.32 6.45 6.55
N GLY A 101 5.24 6.05 5.67
CA GLY A 101 6.65 5.88 5.98
C GLY A 101 6.94 4.64 6.82
N THR A 102 7.92 4.75 7.70
CA THR A 102 8.54 3.60 8.39
C THR A 102 7.94 3.26 9.74
N ALA A 103 7.09 4.12 10.29
CA ALA A 103 6.51 3.97 11.63
C ALA A 103 5.60 2.73 11.78
N GLY A 104 5.17 2.15 10.67
CA GLY A 104 4.39 0.90 10.65
C GLY A 104 5.21 -0.38 10.89
N LEU A 105 6.56 -0.32 10.86
CA LEU A 105 7.40 -1.53 10.93
C LEU A 105 7.29 -2.26 12.28
N LYS A 106 7.44 -1.56 13.40
CA LYS A 106 7.34 -2.20 14.71
C LYS A 106 5.95 -2.78 15.00
N PRO A 107 4.84 -2.05 14.73
CA PRO A 107 3.51 -2.63 14.83
C PRO A 107 3.29 -3.85 13.90
N ALA A 108 3.88 -3.86 12.68
CA ALA A 108 3.83 -5.02 11.80
C ALA A 108 4.48 -6.26 12.42
N LEU A 109 5.69 -6.08 12.98
CA LEU A 109 6.39 -7.16 13.65
C LEU A 109 5.64 -7.66 14.90
N ALA A 110 5.06 -6.73 15.69
CA ALA A 110 4.24 -7.07 16.85
C ALA A 110 2.98 -7.87 16.46
N ALA A 111 2.31 -7.50 15.37
CA ALA A 111 1.18 -8.24 14.82
C ALA A 111 1.56 -9.67 14.41
N ILE A 112 2.69 -9.84 13.70
CA ILE A 112 3.22 -11.15 13.31
C ILE A 112 3.50 -12.02 14.55
N GLU A 113 4.15 -11.45 15.57
CA GLU A 113 4.47 -12.15 16.82
C GLU A 113 3.21 -12.58 17.59
N ALA A 114 2.11 -11.83 17.44
CA ALA A 114 0.79 -12.17 17.99
C ALA A 114 -0.05 -13.10 17.08
N GLY A 115 0.51 -13.60 15.97
CA GLY A 115 -0.17 -14.50 15.05
C GLY A 115 -1.28 -13.86 14.23
N LYS A 116 -1.18 -12.54 13.96
CA LYS A 116 -2.18 -11.80 13.17
C LYS A 116 -1.74 -11.68 11.72
N ASP A 117 -2.68 -11.91 10.79
CA ASP A 117 -2.45 -11.61 9.37
C ASP A 117 -2.20 -10.12 9.17
N LEU A 118 -1.39 -9.79 8.18
CA LEU A 118 -1.11 -8.40 7.81
C LEU A 118 -1.79 -8.04 6.49
N ALA A 119 -2.46 -6.89 6.44
CA ALA A 119 -2.82 -6.21 5.21
C ALA A 119 -1.91 -4.96 5.08
N ILE A 120 -0.91 -5.00 4.20
CA ILE A 120 0.12 -3.95 4.11
C ILE A 120 -0.20 -2.98 2.98
N ALA A 121 -0.37 -1.70 3.33
CA ALA A 121 -0.48 -0.58 2.40
C ALA A 121 0.77 0.32 2.41
N SER A 122 1.60 0.23 3.45
CA SER A 122 2.83 1.02 3.62
C SER A 122 4.01 0.27 3.03
N LYS A 123 4.30 0.52 1.77
CA LYS A 123 5.38 -0.17 1.01
C LYS A 123 6.77 0.01 1.62
N GLU A 124 6.99 1.13 2.30
CA GLU A 124 8.26 1.44 2.94
C GLU A 124 8.70 0.37 3.95
N ILE A 125 7.76 -0.32 4.58
CA ILE A 125 8.03 -1.42 5.52
C ILE A 125 8.79 -2.56 4.82
N LEU A 126 8.30 -2.98 3.65
CA LEU A 126 8.92 -4.07 2.88
C LEU A 126 10.17 -3.61 2.14
N VAL A 127 10.22 -2.35 1.70
CA VAL A 127 11.43 -1.77 1.11
C VAL A 127 12.59 -1.78 2.10
N MET A 128 12.34 -1.38 3.36
CA MET A 128 13.40 -1.32 4.38
C MET A 128 13.73 -2.66 5.01
N ALA A 129 12.72 -3.46 5.30
CA ALA A 129 12.85 -4.63 6.15
C ALA A 129 12.14 -5.87 5.58
N GLY A 130 11.94 -5.93 4.25
CA GLY A 130 11.15 -6.98 3.62
C GLY A 130 11.62 -8.38 3.94
N GLN A 131 12.94 -8.63 3.93
CA GLN A 131 13.49 -9.91 4.35
C GLN A 131 13.04 -10.30 5.75
N ILE A 132 13.20 -9.39 6.72
CA ILE A 132 12.88 -9.65 8.14
C ILE A 132 11.38 -9.90 8.30
N VAL A 133 10.54 -9.07 7.70
CA VAL A 133 9.07 -9.17 7.78
C VAL A 133 8.58 -10.48 7.18
N MET A 134 9.02 -10.80 5.94
CA MET A 134 8.55 -12.00 5.24
C MET A 134 9.07 -13.29 5.89
N GLU A 135 10.31 -13.32 6.40
CA GLU A 135 10.83 -14.47 7.14
C GLU A 135 10.08 -14.70 8.45
N LYS A 136 9.82 -13.63 9.22
CA LYS A 136 9.05 -13.72 10.48
C LYS A 136 7.61 -14.18 10.22
N ALA A 137 6.94 -13.60 9.21
CA ALA A 137 5.58 -13.99 8.84
C ALA A 137 5.51 -15.48 8.45
N ARG A 138 6.45 -15.95 7.63
CA ARG A 138 6.53 -17.37 7.24
C ARG A 138 6.73 -18.29 8.44
N ARG A 139 7.61 -17.92 9.38
CA ARG A 139 7.86 -18.70 10.60
C ARG A 139 6.66 -18.72 11.55
N ALA A 140 5.90 -17.63 11.61
CA ALA A 140 4.69 -17.53 12.42
C ALA A 140 3.45 -18.15 11.74
N GLY A 141 3.53 -18.50 10.47
CA GLY A 141 2.40 -19.03 9.69
C GLY A 141 1.31 -18.00 9.39
N VAL A 142 1.62 -16.70 9.43
CA VAL A 142 0.69 -15.62 9.14
C VAL A 142 0.83 -15.13 7.70
N GLN A 143 -0.28 -14.63 7.14
CA GLN A 143 -0.31 -14.11 5.78
C GLN A 143 0.10 -12.64 5.74
N VAL A 144 0.83 -12.26 4.69
CA VAL A 144 1.12 -10.87 4.35
C VAL A 144 0.39 -10.56 3.05
N LEU A 145 -0.72 -9.83 3.15
CA LEU A 145 -1.64 -9.55 2.05
C LEU A 145 -1.41 -8.12 1.54
N PRO A 146 -1.12 -7.94 0.25
CA PRO A 146 -0.89 -6.62 -0.31
C PRO A 146 -2.18 -5.81 -0.42
N VAL A 147 -2.10 -4.53 -0.07
CA VAL A 147 -3.18 -3.54 -0.25
C VAL A 147 -2.84 -2.57 -1.38
N ASP A 148 -1.56 -2.34 -1.66
CA ASP A 148 -1.16 -1.54 -2.83
C ASP A 148 -1.75 -2.16 -4.11
N SER A 149 -2.35 -1.35 -4.98
CA SER A 149 -3.18 -1.84 -6.08
C SER A 149 -2.41 -2.76 -7.04
N GLU A 150 -1.18 -2.43 -7.34
CA GLU A 150 -0.31 -3.19 -8.23
C GLU A 150 0.06 -4.55 -7.66
N HIS A 151 0.42 -4.59 -6.38
CA HIS A 151 0.79 -5.83 -5.71
C HIS A 151 -0.43 -6.71 -5.46
N ASN A 152 -1.56 -6.11 -5.11
CA ASN A 152 -2.83 -6.83 -4.99
C ASN A 152 -3.24 -7.44 -6.33
N ALA A 153 -3.02 -6.72 -7.44
CA ALA A 153 -3.27 -7.24 -8.79
C ALA A 153 -2.38 -8.45 -9.12
N ILE A 154 -1.08 -8.39 -8.83
CA ILE A 154 -0.16 -9.52 -8.99
C ILE A 154 -0.60 -10.70 -8.11
N PHE A 155 -0.93 -10.44 -6.84
CA PHE A 155 -1.43 -11.46 -5.92
C PHE A 155 -2.67 -12.17 -6.47
N GLN A 156 -3.61 -11.42 -7.07
CA GLN A 156 -4.79 -11.98 -7.72
C GLN A 156 -4.45 -12.80 -8.96
N CYS A 157 -3.49 -12.35 -9.78
CA CYS A 157 -3.04 -13.08 -10.96
C CYS A 157 -2.29 -14.37 -10.61
N LEU A 158 -1.60 -14.41 -9.47
CA LEU A 158 -0.90 -15.60 -8.98
C LEU A 158 -1.82 -16.61 -8.30
N ASN A 159 -3.04 -16.20 -7.92
CA ASN A 159 -4.00 -17.07 -7.24
C ASN A 159 -4.41 -18.23 -8.15
N GLY A 160 -4.26 -19.46 -7.65
CA GLY A 160 -4.50 -20.67 -8.43
C GLY A 160 -3.30 -21.15 -9.27
N ASN A 161 -2.18 -20.45 -9.25
CA ASN A 161 -0.95 -20.96 -9.84
C ASN A 161 -0.31 -22.02 -8.92
N HIS A 162 -0.37 -23.28 -9.36
CA HIS A 162 0.23 -24.42 -8.64
C HIS A 162 1.71 -24.63 -8.95
N GLY A 163 2.26 -23.92 -9.94
CA GLY A 163 3.67 -24.00 -10.33
C GLY A 163 4.64 -23.18 -9.48
N GLY A 164 4.10 -22.45 -8.47
CA GLY A 164 4.91 -21.60 -7.60
C GLY A 164 5.66 -20.48 -8.36
N PRO A 165 6.67 -19.84 -7.73
CA PRO A 165 7.48 -18.77 -8.35
C PRO A 165 8.22 -19.25 -9.62
N GLU A 166 8.48 -20.54 -9.75
CA GLU A 166 9.17 -21.12 -10.89
C GLU A 166 8.36 -21.04 -12.19
N ALA A 167 7.02 -21.04 -12.12
CA ALA A 167 6.16 -20.87 -13.28
C ALA A 167 6.12 -19.40 -13.79
N VAL A 168 6.57 -18.44 -12.99
CA VAL A 168 6.56 -17.02 -13.32
C VAL A 168 7.78 -16.65 -14.16
N SER A 169 7.54 -16.12 -15.37
CA SER A 169 8.57 -15.50 -16.21
C SER A 169 8.95 -14.14 -15.67
N ARG A 170 7.95 -13.25 -15.49
CA ARG A 170 8.12 -11.92 -14.89
C ARG A 170 6.82 -11.34 -14.32
N LEU A 171 6.98 -10.43 -13.37
CA LEU A 171 5.94 -9.56 -12.88
C LEU A 171 6.01 -8.23 -13.65
N ILE A 172 4.87 -7.69 -14.06
CA ILE A 172 4.81 -6.44 -14.83
C ILE A 172 3.95 -5.45 -14.04
N LEU A 173 4.60 -4.53 -13.34
CA LEU A 173 3.95 -3.44 -12.62
C LEU A 173 3.51 -2.37 -13.63
N THR A 174 2.25 -1.91 -13.54
CA THR A 174 1.81 -0.78 -14.32
C THR A 174 2.05 0.53 -13.55
N ALA A 175 2.33 1.61 -14.27
CA ALA A 175 2.50 2.95 -13.73
C ALA A 175 1.61 3.93 -14.51
N SER A 176 1.00 4.92 -13.85
CA SER A 176 0.31 6.01 -14.56
C SER A 176 1.26 6.86 -15.41
N GLY A 177 2.55 6.85 -15.07
CA GLY A 177 3.59 7.69 -15.65
C GLY A 177 3.70 9.07 -15.02
N GLY A 178 2.77 9.43 -14.12
CA GLY A 178 2.76 10.72 -13.44
C GLY A 178 2.42 11.91 -14.35
N PRO A 179 2.42 13.15 -13.80
CA PRO A 179 2.08 14.35 -14.54
C PRO A 179 3.13 14.71 -15.62
N PHE A 180 4.36 14.27 -15.46
CA PHE A 180 5.47 14.64 -16.34
C PHE A 180 5.80 13.61 -17.42
N ARG A 181 4.94 12.61 -17.60
CA ARG A 181 5.12 11.49 -18.53
C ARG A 181 5.54 11.91 -19.94
N THR A 182 4.97 12.98 -20.45
CA THR A 182 5.18 13.49 -21.82
C THR A 182 6.09 14.72 -21.90
N TRP A 183 6.60 15.19 -20.76
CA TRP A 183 7.44 16.39 -20.73
C TRP A 183 8.85 16.09 -21.28
N ASN A 184 9.46 17.06 -21.97
CA ASN A 184 10.84 16.94 -22.36
C ASN A 184 11.79 17.22 -21.16
N ARG A 185 13.07 16.91 -21.32
CA ARG A 185 14.04 17.01 -20.23
C ARG A 185 14.28 18.47 -19.80
N GLU A 186 14.25 19.40 -20.72
CA GLU A 186 14.46 20.83 -20.45
C GLU A 186 13.34 21.41 -19.59
N ASP A 187 12.09 21.05 -19.89
CA ASP A 187 10.95 21.50 -19.09
C ASP A 187 10.97 20.95 -17.64
N LEU A 188 11.58 19.79 -17.44
CA LEU A 188 11.69 19.16 -16.12
C LEU A 188 12.63 19.89 -15.16
N GLU A 189 13.57 20.70 -15.66
CA GLU A 189 14.47 21.50 -14.82
C GLU A 189 13.75 22.64 -14.09
N HIS A 190 12.53 22.97 -14.51
CA HIS A 190 11.77 24.11 -14.00
C HIS A 190 10.41 23.70 -13.41
N VAL A 191 10.25 22.43 -13.02
CA VAL A 191 8.99 21.94 -12.45
C VAL A 191 8.68 22.58 -11.10
N THR A 192 7.42 22.89 -10.88
CA THR A 192 6.95 23.42 -9.61
C THR A 192 6.28 22.35 -8.77
N LEU A 193 6.20 22.59 -7.45
CA LEU A 193 5.48 21.71 -6.54
C LEU A 193 4.00 21.54 -6.96
N GLU A 194 3.34 22.62 -7.41
CA GLU A 194 1.96 22.57 -7.87
C GLU A 194 1.81 21.62 -9.07
N GLN A 195 2.73 21.67 -10.02
CA GLN A 195 2.74 20.77 -11.19
C GLN A 195 2.97 19.30 -10.79
N ALA A 196 3.92 19.08 -9.87
CA ALA A 196 4.21 17.73 -9.37
C ALA A 196 3.04 17.10 -8.60
N LEU A 197 2.18 17.91 -7.98
CA LEU A 197 1.00 17.45 -7.24
C LEU A 197 -0.23 17.20 -8.11
N LYS A 198 -0.20 17.48 -9.42
CA LYS A 198 -1.31 17.24 -10.36
C LYS A 198 -1.26 15.81 -10.94
N HIS A 199 -1.60 14.82 -10.10
CA HIS A 199 -1.66 13.44 -10.60
C HIS A 199 -2.85 13.25 -11.57
N PRO A 200 -2.66 12.54 -12.73
CA PRO A 200 -3.68 12.49 -13.78
C PRO A 200 -4.92 11.65 -13.40
N THR A 201 -4.81 10.65 -12.53
CA THR A 201 -5.87 9.66 -12.25
C THR A 201 -6.21 9.49 -10.78
N TRP A 202 -5.24 9.61 -9.87
CA TRP A 202 -5.41 9.34 -8.45
C TRP A 202 -5.38 10.62 -7.60
N SER A 203 -6.26 10.66 -6.58
CA SER A 203 -6.16 11.65 -5.51
C SER A 203 -5.43 11.02 -4.32
N MET A 204 -4.20 11.44 -4.09
CA MET A 204 -3.29 10.82 -3.13
C MET A 204 -2.63 11.84 -2.21
N GLY A 205 -1.93 11.37 -1.17
CA GLY A 205 -1.09 12.21 -0.33
C GLY A 205 0.05 12.88 -1.09
N ARG A 206 0.58 13.98 -0.55
CA ARG A 206 1.61 14.80 -1.23
C ARG A 206 2.87 14.01 -1.60
N LYS A 207 3.41 13.21 -0.64
CA LYS A 207 4.65 12.43 -0.88
C LYS A 207 4.47 11.45 -2.03
N ILE A 208 3.47 10.57 -1.98
CA ILE A 208 3.25 9.55 -3.02
C ILE A 208 2.92 10.16 -4.38
N THR A 209 2.31 11.35 -4.43
CA THR A 209 2.05 12.08 -5.67
C THR A 209 3.35 12.54 -6.33
N ILE A 210 4.29 13.08 -5.54
CA ILE A 210 5.63 13.47 -6.01
C ILE A 210 6.43 12.22 -6.43
N ASP A 211 6.36 11.15 -5.65
CA ASP A 211 7.00 9.87 -6.00
C ASP A 211 6.47 9.31 -7.33
N SER A 212 5.18 9.48 -7.62
CA SER A 212 4.59 9.10 -8.91
C SER A 212 5.12 9.97 -10.06
N ALA A 213 5.29 11.27 -9.81
CA ALA A 213 5.79 12.22 -10.81
C ALA A 213 7.21 11.89 -11.28
N THR A 214 8.01 11.24 -10.46
CA THR A 214 9.41 10.86 -10.71
C THR A 214 9.61 9.38 -11.04
N LEU A 215 8.54 8.59 -11.08
CA LEU A 215 8.55 7.11 -11.10
C LEU A 215 9.21 6.48 -9.85
N PHE A 216 9.47 7.25 -8.81
CA PHE A 216 10.09 6.73 -7.58
C PHE A 216 9.13 5.81 -6.83
N ASN A 217 7.82 6.14 -6.81
CA ASN A 217 6.80 5.25 -6.27
C ASN A 217 6.89 3.86 -6.90
N LYS A 218 7.05 3.79 -8.23
CA LYS A 218 7.16 2.53 -8.94
C LYS A 218 8.47 1.79 -8.63
N GLY A 219 9.55 2.53 -8.38
CA GLY A 219 10.80 1.96 -7.92
C GLY A 219 10.68 1.31 -6.51
N LEU A 220 9.98 1.94 -5.57
CA LEU A 220 9.66 1.36 -4.26
C LEU A 220 8.83 0.09 -4.42
N GLU A 221 7.85 0.12 -5.29
CA GLU A 221 6.97 -1.02 -5.60
C GLU A 221 7.71 -2.20 -6.23
N MET A 222 8.74 -1.97 -7.05
CA MET A 222 9.59 -3.05 -7.57
C MET A 222 10.28 -3.82 -6.43
N ILE A 223 10.78 -3.09 -5.43
CA ILE A 223 11.46 -3.70 -4.27
C ILE A 223 10.44 -4.42 -3.38
N GLU A 224 9.25 -3.85 -3.18
CA GLU A 224 8.16 -4.48 -2.45
C GLU A 224 7.72 -5.79 -3.13
N ALA A 225 7.52 -5.80 -4.46
CA ALA A 225 7.13 -6.99 -5.23
C ALA A 225 8.14 -8.13 -5.09
N ARG A 226 9.44 -7.80 -5.11
CA ARG A 226 10.50 -8.79 -4.87
C ARG A 226 10.29 -9.56 -3.57
N TRP A 227 9.96 -8.85 -2.48
CA TRP A 227 9.78 -9.48 -1.17
C TRP A 227 8.45 -10.21 -1.04
N LEU A 228 7.36 -9.60 -1.50
CA LEU A 228 6.02 -10.20 -1.39
C LEU A 228 5.89 -11.51 -2.17
N PHE A 229 6.48 -11.56 -3.36
CA PHE A 229 6.29 -12.69 -4.29
C PHE A 229 7.50 -13.59 -4.42
N ASP A 230 8.56 -13.35 -3.62
CA ASP A 230 9.79 -14.14 -3.60
C ASP A 230 10.40 -14.31 -5.00
N VAL A 231 10.46 -13.21 -5.77
CA VAL A 231 11.04 -13.18 -7.12
C VAL A 231 12.29 -12.30 -7.15
N PRO A 232 13.30 -12.62 -7.96
CA PRO A 232 14.46 -11.75 -8.11
C PRO A 232 14.09 -10.46 -8.86
N MET A 233 14.86 -9.38 -8.61
CA MET A 233 14.59 -8.04 -9.18
C MET A 233 14.59 -8.04 -10.72
N GLU A 234 15.33 -8.94 -11.35
CA GLU A 234 15.42 -9.10 -12.80
C GLU A 234 14.10 -9.56 -13.42
N LYS A 235 13.24 -10.17 -12.61
CA LYS A 235 11.89 -10.60 -13.02
C LYS A 235 10.81 -9.56 -12.74
N VAL A 236 11.16 -8.36 -12.23
CA VAL A 236 10.20 -7.28 -11.96
C VAL A 236 10.36 -6.18 -13.00
N ASP A 237 9.40 -6.09 -13.91
CA ASP A 237 9.34 -5.10 -14.97
C ASP A 237 8.29 -4.02 -14.69
N VAL A 238 8.41 -2.90 -15.39
CA VAL A 238 7.49 -1.76 -15.32
C VAL A 238 7.04 -1.39 -16.72
N ILE A 239 5.74 -1.14 -16.87
CA ILE A 239 5.15 -0.55 -18.07
C ILE A 239 4.28 0.64 -17.68
N VAL A 240 4.26 1.68 -18.51
CA VAL A 240 3.38 2.83 -18.29
C VAL A 240 2.01 2.54 -18.91
N HIS A 241 0.96 2.69 -18.09
CA HIS A 241 -0.44 2.56 -18.48
C HIS A 241 -1.23 3.76 -17.94
N PRO A 242 -1.34 4.86 -18.70
CA PRO A 242 -1.86 6.13 -18.21
C PRO A 242 -3.29 6.08 -17.68
N GLN A 243 -4.09 5.14 -18.17
CA GLN A 243 -5.50 5.00 -17.78
C GLN A 243 -5.69 4.34 -16.41
N SER A 244 -4.66 3.67 -15.88
CA SER A 244 -4.68 2.98 -14.57
C SER A 244 -5.87 2.01 -14.38
N ILE A 245 -6.29 1.34 -15.47
CA ILE A 245 -7.35 0.32 -15.47
C ILE A 245 -6.77 -1.07 -15.26
N VAL A 246 -5.67 -1.38 -15.95
CA VAL A 246 -4.86 -2.56 -15.67
C VAL A 246 -3.93 -2.19 -14.52
N HIS A 247 -4.06 -2.87 -13.39
CA HIS A 247 -3.27 -2.55 -12.20
C HIS A 247 -1.93 -3.26 -12.15
N SER A 248 -1.80 -4.46 -12.69
CA SER A 248 -0.55 -5.18 -12.98
C SER A 248 -0.82 -6.46 -13.75
N MET A 249 0.26 -7.12 -14.19
CA MET A 249 0.20 -8.35 -14.96
C MET A 249 1.27 -9.34 -14.47
N VAL A 250 1.01 -10.63 -14.71
CA VAL A 250 1.98 -11.72 -14.50
C VAL A 250 2.15 -12.45 -15.83
N GLU A 251 3.38 -12.52 -16.30
CA GLU A 251 3.75 -13.35 -17.45
C GLU A 251 4.30 -14.70 -16.96
N TYR A 252 3.76 -15.77 -17.48
CA TYR A 252 4.15 -17.13 -17.17
C TYR A 252 5.14 -17.67 -18.20
N ARG A 253 5.81 -18.80 -17.87
CA ARG A 253 6.83 -19.42 -18.74
C ARG A 253 6.30 -19.91 -20.09
N ASP A 254 5.02 -20.19 -20.19
CA ASP A 254 4.35 -20.56 -21.44
C ASP A 254 4.02 -19.37 -22.35
N GLY A 255 4.38 -18.14 -21.93
CA GLY A 255 4.10 -16.90 -22.64
C GLY A 255 2.70 -16.32 -22.35
N THR A 256 1.88 -17.00 -21.54
CA THR A 256 0.57 -16.45 -21.14
C THR A 256 0.74 -15.28 -20.19
N VAL A 257 -0.05 -14.21 -20.40
CA VAL A 257 -0.10 -13.05 -19.50
C VAL A 257 -1.47 -12.95 -18.85
N LEU A 258 -1.51 -12.95 -17.50
CA LEU A 258 -2.71 -12.64 -16.75
C LEU A 258 -2.65 -11.21 -16.25
N ALA A 259 -3.77 -10.48 -16.35
CA ALA A 259 -3.89 -9.09 -15.93
C ALA A 259 -5.10 -8.90 -15.01
N GLN A 260 -4.92 -8.18 -13.91
CA GLN A 260 -6.03 -7.76 -13.08
C GLN A 260 -6.45 -6.35 -13.48
N MET A 261 -7.76 -6.16 -13.61
CA MET A 261 -8.37 -4.90 -14.05
C MET A 261 -9.50 -4.51 -13.10
N SER A 262 -9.56 -3.24 -12.73
CA SER A 262 -10.68 -2.62 -12.02
C SER A 262 -10.68 -1.11 -12.22
N SER A 263 -11.72 -0.41 -11.78
CA SER A 263 -11.67 1.04 -11.66
C SER A 263 -10.64 1.46 -10.61
N SER A 264 -10.11 2.68 -10.74
CA SER A 264 -9.07 3.22 -9.83
C SER A 264 -9.68 3.61 -8.47
N ASP A 265 -10.01 2.61 -7.65
CA ASP A 265 -10.53 2.76 -6.29
C ASP A 265 -9.86 1.77 -5.35
N MET A 266 -9.24 2.28 -4.27
CA MET A 266 -8.53 1.46 -3.28
C MET A 266 -9.44 0.51 -2.50
N CYS A 267 -10.76 0.70 -2.55
CA CYS A 267 -11.69 -0.25 -1.94
C CYS A 267 -11.58 -1.66 -2.56
N PHE A 268 -11.26 -1.81 -3.85
CA PHE A 268 -11.08 -3.12 -4.49
C PHE A 268 -9.93 -3.94 -3.86
N PRO A 269 -8.69 -3.45 -3.82
CA PRO A 269 -7.59 -4.22 -3.23
C PRO A 269 -7.74 -4.40 -1.73
N ILE A 270 -8.30 -3.43 -1.00
CA ILE A 270 -8.58 -3.56 0.44
C ILE A 270 -9.60 -4.66 0.68
N GLN A 271 -10.72 -4.65 -0.04
CA GLN A 271 -11.74 -5.68 0.09
C GLN A 271 -11.15 -7.06 -0.18
N TYR A 272 -10.40 -7.22 -1.28
CA TYR A 272 -9.83 -8.52 -1.60
C TYR A 272 -8.81 -9.00 -0.55
N ALA A 273 -7.96 -8.11 -0.03
CA ALA A 273 -7.04 -8.46 1.05
C ALA A 273 -7.78 -8.93 2.32
N VAL A 274 -8.88 -8.26 2.68
CA VAL A 274 -9.68 -8.61 3.86
C VAL A 274 -10.48 -9.90 3.66
N THR A 275 -11.02 -10.14 2.46
CA THR A 275 -11.91 -11.29 2.20
C THR A 275 -11.20 -12.51 1.62
N TRP A 276 -9.92 -12.38 1.27
CA TRP A 276 -9.17 -13.49 0.68
C TRP A 276 -9.31 -14.79 1.50
N PRO A 277 -9.51 -15.95 0.82
CA PRO A 277 -9.48 -16.16 -0.64
C PRO A 277 -10.80 -15.91 -1.38
N ASP A 278 -11.83 -15.39 -0.71
CA ASP A 278 -13.16 -15.23 -1.26
C ASP A 278 -13.27 -13.96 -2.11
N ARG A 279 -14.18 -14.01 -3.09
CA ARG A 279 -14.66 -12.84 -3.82
C ARG A 279 -16.09 -12.57 -3.41
N VAL A 280 -16.33 -11.41 -2.80
CA VAL A 280 -17.67 -11.01 -2.34
C VAL A 280 -18.20 -9.84 -3.15
N PRO A 281 -19.52 -9.74 -3.32
CA PRO A 281 -20.14 -8.58 -3.97
C PRO A 281 -19.79 -7.27 -3.27
N ASN A 282 -19.79 -6.18 -4.03
CA ASN A 282 -19.61 -4.82 -3.53
C ASN A 282 -20.45 -3.82 -4.35
N SER A 283 -20.53 -2.57 -3.86
CA SER A 283 -21.22 -1.47 -4.50
C SER A 283 -20.34 -0.64 -5.43
N LEU A 284 -19.08 -1.05 -5.66
CA LEU A 284 -18.10 -0.30 -6.43
C LEU A 284 -18.43 -0.26 -7.93
N LYS A 285 -18.04 0.82 -8.59
CA LYS A 285 -18.25 1.00 -10.03
C LYS A 285 -17.50 -0.08 -10.82
N GLN A 286 -18.25 -0.85 -11.62
CA GLN A 286 -17.70 -1.86 -12.50
C GLN A 286 -17.15 -1.23 -13.79
N LEU A 287 -16.22 -1.93 -14.45
CA LEU A 287 -15.70 -1.51 -15.75
C LEU A 287 -16.72 -1.73 -16.86
N ASN A 288 -16.84 -0.74 -17.75
CA ASN A 288 -17.56 -0.88 -19.01
C ASN A 288 -16.55 -0.89 -20.16
N PHE A 289 -16.25 -2.06 -20.70
CA PHE A 289 -15.25 -2.23 -21.75
C PHE A 289 -15.63 -1.53 -23.06
N ALA A 290 -16.92 -1.39 -23.35
CA ALA A 290 -17.37 -0.67 -24.53
C ALA A 290 -17.07 0.83 -24.46
N GLU A 291 -17.15 1.42 -23.26
CA GLU A 291 -16.76 2.82 -23.01
C GLU A 291 -15.24 3.01 -22.99
N ILE A 292 -14.50 2.05 -22.44
CA ILE A 292 -13.03 2.09 -22.39
C ILE A 292 -12.45 2.03 -23.80
N GLY A 293 -12.97 1.16 -24.65
CA GLY A 293 -12.61 1.01 -26.06
C GLY A 293 -11.19 0.52 -26.31
N ARG A 294 -10.16 1.18 -25.75
CA ARG A 294 -8.74 0.82 -25.91
C ARG A 294 -7.94 1.02 -24.64
N LEU A 295 -6.92 0.19 -24.47
CA LEU A 295 -5.90 0.31 -23.42
C LEU A 295 -4.57 0.71 -24.07
N VAL A 296 -3.85 1.63 -23.44
CA VAL A 296 -2.59 2.17 -23.94
C VAL A 296 -1.46 1.75 -23.01
N PHE A 297 -0.38 1.25 -23.58
CA PHE A 297 0.83 0.89 -22.89
C PHE A 297 2.03 1.56 -23.54
N GLU A 298 2.97 2.06 -22.71
CA GLU A 298 4.16 2.77 -23.15
C GLU A 298 5.37 2.28 -22.36
N ALA A 299 6.55 2.29 -22.97
CA ALA A 299 7.79 2.03 -22.25
C ALA A 299 8.09 3.16 -21.23
N PRO A 300 8.56 2.86 -20.00
CA PRO A 300 8.98 3.90 -19.09
C PRO A 300 10.22 4.63 -19.60
N ARG A 301 10.26 5.95 -19.46
CA ARG A 301 11.38 6.79 -19.88
C ARG A 301 12.51 6.79 -18.86
N THR A 302 13.25 5.71 -18.80
CA THR A 302 14.35 5.50 -17.81
C THR A 302 15.57 6.38 -18.08
N ASP A 303 15.70 6.95 -19.27
CA ASP A 303 16.67 7.97 -19.63
C ASP A 303 16.42 9.33 -18.96
N VAL A 304 15.16 9.63 -18.68
CA VAL A 304 14.70 10.86 -18.01
C VAL A 304 14.46 10.63 -16.52
N PHE A 305 13.86 9.52 -16.16
CA PHE A 305 13.51 9.16 -14.78
C PHE A 305 14.38 8.00 -14.29
N PRO A 306 15.49 8.27 -13.58
CA PRO A 306 16.46 7.24 -13.18
C PRO A 306 15.97 6.33 -12.05
N ALA A 307 14.83 6.63 -11.43
CA ALA A 307 14.33 5.96 -10.24
C ALA A 307 14.25 4.43 -10.40
N LEU A 308 13.75 3.93 -11.55
CA LEU A 308 13.63 2.49 -11.79
C LEU A 308 15.00 1.79 -11.87
N ASN A 309 15.99 2.42 -12.51
CA ASN A 309 17.34 1.86 -12.58
C ASN A 309 18.01 1.85 -11.20
N LEU A 310 17.78 2.90 -10.39
CA LEU A 310 18.27 2.96 -9.01
C LEU A 310 17.59 1.89 -8.14
N ALA A 311 16.27 1.68 -8.30
CA ALA A 311 15.54 0.64 -7.60
C ALA A 311 16.05 -0.77 -7.94
N ARG A 312 16.34 -1.07 -9.22
CA ARG A 312 16.94 -2.35 -9.63
C ARG A 312 18.26 -2.59 -8.91
N ARG A 313 19.14 -1.59 -8.85
CA ARG A 313 20.41 -1.67 -8.13
C ARG A 313 20.22 -1.84 -6.62
N ALA A 314 19.33 -1.07 -6.03
CA ALA A 314 19.07 -1.10 -4.59
C ALA A 314 18.42 -2.41 -4.14
N GLY A 315 17.53 -2.97 -4.97
CA GLY A 315 16.80 -4.19 -4.67
C GLY A 315 17.49 -5.49 -5.10
N ALA A 316 18.61 -5.45 -5.86
CA ALA A 316 19.23 -6.65 -6.41
C ALA A 316 19.88 -7.57 -5.36
N GLY A 317 20.28 -7.05 -4.20
CA GLY A 317 20.96 -7.80 -3.15
C GLY A 317 20.22 -7.83 -1.81
N ASN A 318 20.78 -8.57 -0.86
CA ASN A 318 20.34 -8.52 0.55
C ASN A 318 21.21 -7.50 1.31
N SER A 319 21.04 -6.23 0.98
CA SER A 319 21.83 -5.13 1.54
C SER A 319 20.92 -4.03 2.08
N THR A 320 21.51 -3.06 2.76
CA THR A 320 20.80 -1.86 3.25
C THR A 320 20.52 -0.83 2.15
N LEU A 321 20.88 -1.10 0.89
CA LEU A 321 20.71 -0.17 -0.23
C LEU A 321 19.24 0.19 -0.48
N ALA A 322 18.32 -0.75 -0.26
CA ALA A 322 16.89 -0.46 -0.38
C ALA A 322 16.42 0.56 0.68
N ALA A 323 16.92 0.46 1.91
CA ALA A 323 16.65 1.46 2.94
C ALA A 323 17.26 2.82 2.60
N VAL A 324 18.49 2.83 2.04
CA VAL A 324 19.13 4.06 1.54
C VAL A 324 18.32 4.68 0.39
N TYR A 325 17.83 3.87 -0.54
CA TYR A 325 16.97 4.31 -1.64
C TYR A 325 15.71 5.02 -1.12
N ASN A 326 15.01 4.42 -0.13
CA ASN A 326 13.84 5.04 0.48
C ASN A 326 14.20 6.33 1.22
N ALA A 327 15.24 6.32 2.07
CA ALA A 327 15.63 7.48 2.86
C ALA A 327 16.09 8.66 1.99
N ALA A 328 16.84 8.39 0.92
CA ALA A 328 17.26 9.41 -0.03
C ALA A 328 16.06 10.07 -0.72
N ASN A 329 15.05 9.27 -1.10
CA ASN A 329 13.81 9.80 -1.66
C ASN A 329 13.05 10.68 -0.65
N GLU A 330 12.90 10.22 0.58
CA GLU A 330 12.20 11.00 1.63
C GLU A 330 12.90 12.35 1.85
N ALA A 331 14.23 12.36 1.91
CA ALA A 331 15.02 13.59 2.03
C ALA A 331 14.84 14.51 0.82
N ALA A 332 14.91 13.97 -0.41
CA ALA A 332 14.73 14.75 -1.63
C ALA A 332 13.32 15.31 -1.76
N VAL A 333 12.29 14.52 -1.51
CA VAL A 333 10.89 14.97 -1.53
C VAL A 333 10.66 16.07 -0.50
N ASN A 334 11.21 15.91 0.71
CA ASN A 334 11.10 16.94 1.75
C ASN A 334 11.80 18.25 1.33
N ALA A 335 13.00 18.16 0.79
CA ALA A 335 13.74 19.33 0.27
C ALA A 335 12.97 20.04 -0.86
N PHE A 336 12.39 19.27 -1.80
CA PHE A 336 11.57 19.81 -2.88
C PHE A 336 10.30 20.51 -2.37
N ILE A 337 9.59 19.92 -1.40
CA ILE A 337 8.39 20.52 -0.81
C ILE A 337 8.70 21.87 -0.14
N HIS A 338 9.90 22.04 0.42
CA HIS A 338 10.34 23.25 1.10
C HIS A 338 11.12 24.22 0.18
N GLY A 339 11.21 23.95 -1.12
CA GLY A 339 11.88 24.79 -2.10
C GLY A 339 13.40 24.91 -1.91
N GLN A 340 14.03 23.84 -1.39
CA GLN A 340 15.48 23.76 -1.21
C GLN A 340 16.17 23.19 -2.46
N ILE A 341 15.44 22.49 -3.26
CA ILE A 341 15.81 21.98 -4.58
C ILE A 341 14.66 22.16 -5.55
#